data_cc068d67ae4361792bd120c424f2bb6f
#
_entry.id   cc068d67ae4361792bd120c424f2bb6f
#
_cell.length_a   1.000
_cell.length_b   1.000
_cell.length_c   1.000
_cell.angle_alpha   90.00
_cell.angle_beta   90.00
_cell.angle_gamma   90.00
#
_symmetry.space_group_name_H-M   'P 1'
#
loop_
_entity.id
_entity.type
_entity.pdbx_description
1 polymer ?
#
loop_
_entity_poly.entity_id
_entity_poly.type
_entity_poly.pdbx_seq_one_letter_code
_entity_poly.pdbx_strand_id
1 'polypeptide(L)'
;MRAKGYIIGFIMTVCICIGMFGSIDVKAEPTQADLDSAIDGMGGLDTTAYNLYDYMTSPPESAIDYLFLDKKSDGSDATFVGSKMITDGTGAVGAIFTTMKIVAVYLLIIYLLLEIDKLMLASGGEFNIKGFFFLLMKFGIGCYICSNMEVIVKWGFELNDSLLIEVALTPNELTPAQIQARLNLIETLDEMNIFEVMGSIITLLLGVIGAAIGNLLISFQCVSRKIEMIGRGCFLPLAVADTYKGMDSIGWRYLKKYAACALCGVGFYAVISIGQELVASQVMEFDGGLKSVFTAIVVPLSLGGAASAMKQVINDALGC
;
A
#
# COMPACT_ATOMS: atom_id res chain seq x y z
N MET A 1 11.34 16.66 -19.77
CA MET A 1 12.66 16.82 -19.08
C MET A 1 12.55 17.28 -17.61
N ARG A 2 11.46 17.83 -17.12
CA ARG A 2 11.34 18.33 -15.71
C ARG A 2 11.14 17.24 -14.67
N ALA A 3 10.51 16.11 -14.99
CA ALA A 3 10.24 15.02 -14.04
C ALA A 3 11.49 14.30 -13.50
N LYS A 4 12.57 14.17 -14.30
CA LYS A 4 13.79 13.53 -13.85
C LYS A 4 14.53 14.30 -12.72
N GLY A 5 14.36 15.63 -12.65
CA GLY A 5 14.97 16.44 -11.61
C GLY A 5 14.33 16.22 -10.22
N TYR A 6 13.03 15.98 -10.16
CA TYR A 6 12.34 15.76 -8.89
C TYR A 6 12.64 14.40 -8.26
N ILE A 7 12.76 13.34 -9.08
CA ILE A 7 13.11 12.00 -8.60
C ILE A 7 14.53 11.98 -8.03
N ILE A 8 15.49 12.60 -8.73
CA ILE A 8 16.87 12.72 -8.24
C ILE A 8 16.94 13.58 -6.97
N GLY A 9 16.19 14.68 -6.91
CA GLY A 9 16.07 15.51 -5.72
C GLY A 9 15.50 14.78 -4.53
N PHE A 10 14.44 13.98 -4.72
CA PHE A 10 13.83 13.16 -3.67
C PHE A 10 14.79 12.08 -3.16
N ILE A 11 15.45 11.34 -4.05
CA ILE A 11 16.46 10.33 -3.69
C ILE A 11 17.63 10.97 -2.96
N MET A 12 18.12 12.12 -3.41
CA MET A 12 19.19 12.84 -2.71
C MET A 12 18.76 13.34 -1.33
N THR A 13 17.52 13.82 -1.19
CA THR A 13 17.02 14.27 0.13
C THR A 13 16.89 13.09 1.09
N VAL A 14 16.39 11.94 0.63
CA VAL A 14 16.33 10.71 1.42
C VAL A 14 17.72 10.22 1.80
N CYS A 15 18.69 10.22 0.87
CA CYS A 15 20.08 9.83 1.16
C CYS A 15 20.79 10.82 2.11
N ILE A 16 20.49 12.12 2.04
CA ILE A 16 21.05 13.13 2.97
C ILE A 16 20.43 12.96 4.35
N CYS A 17 19.12 12.66 4.46
CA CYS A 17 18.49 12.33 5.75
C CYS A 17 19.11 11.07 6.38
N ILE A 18 19.36 10.02 5.60
CA ILE A 18 20.05 8.80 6.07
C ILE A 18 21.49 9.07 6.46
N GLY A 19 22.20 9.96 5.73
CA GLY A 19 23.61 10.30 6.00
C GLY A 19 23.85 11.24 7.20
N MET A 20 22.81 11.95 7.69
CA MET A 20 22.92 12.82 8.86
C MET A 20 22.83 12.09 10.21
N PHE A 21 22.45 10.81 10.21
CA PHE A 21 22.39 9.98 11.43
C PHE A 21 23.66 9.15 11.71
N GLY A 22 24.74 9.39 10.99
CA GLY A 22 25.99 8.63 11.09
C GLY A 22 27.07 9.33 11.89
N SER A 23 27.02 9.31 13.21
CA SER A 23 28.17 9.20 14.14
C SER A 23 27.66 9.17 15.58
N ILE A 24 27.24 8.01 16.02
CA ILE A 24 27.00 7.73 17.43
C ILE A 24 28.05 6.72 17.88
N ASP A 25 28.69 7.02 19.01
CA ASP A 25 29.66 6.15 19.68
C ASP A 25 29.17 4.69 19.71
N VAL A 26 30.06 3.77 19.33
CA VAL A 26 29.80 2.33 19.28
C VAL A 26 29.68 1.80 20.73
N LYS A 27 28.55 2.07 21.40
CA LYS A 27 28.02 1.12 22.37
C LYS A 27 27.52 -0.08 21.57
N ALA A 28 27.76 -1.28 22.07
CA ALA A 28 27.23 -2.50 21.44
C ALA A 28 25.74 -2.28 21.12
N GLU A 29 25.35 -2.57 19.88
CA GLU A 29 23.94 -2.40 19.48
C GLU A 29 23.07 -3.26 20.39
N PRO A 30 22.00 -2.71 21.00
CA PRO A 30 21.13 -3.47 21.88
C PRO A 30 20.45 -4.60 21.11
N THR A 31 20.40 -5.76 21.72
CA THR A 31 19.82 -6.97 21.12
C THR A 31 18.43 -7.25 21.67
N GLN A 32 17.64 -8.06 20.96
CA GLN A 32 16.34 -8.52 21.42
C GLN A 32 16.45 -9.26 22.78
N ALA A 33 17.54 -9.98 23.02
CA ALA A 33 17.78 -10.68 24.29
C ALA A 33 17.96 -9.70 25.47
N ASP A 34 18.54 -8.53 25.23
CA ASP A 34 18.68 -7.49 26.27
C ASP A 34 17.29 -6.94 26.63
N LEU A 35 16.42 -6.75 25.65
CA LEU A 35 15.05 -6.30 25.84
C LEU A 35 14.23 -7.33 26.61
N ASP A 36 14.28 -8.61 26.21
CA ASP A 36 13.53 -9.69 26.87
C ASP A 36 13.94 -9.82 28.34
N SER A 37 15.24 -9.73 28.63
CA SER A 37 15.73 -9.77 30.03
C SER A 37 15.29 -8.56 30.88
N ALA A 38 15.18 -7.39 30.25
CA ALA A 38 14.69 -6.19 30.94
C ALA A 38 13.19 -6.29 31.25
N ILE A 39 12.38 -6.84 30.32
CA ILE A 39 10.94 -7.06 30.52
C ILE A 39 10.68 -8.03 31.66
N ASP A 40 11.44 -9.14 31.75
CA ASP A 40 11.28 -10.13 32.80
C ASP A 40 11.56 -9.58 34.21
N GLY A 41 12.32 -8.50 34.32
CA GLY A 41 12.62 -7.81 35.59
C GLY A 41 11.58 -6.81 36.05
N MET A 42 10.57 -6.47 35.24
CA MET A 42 9.64 -5.37 35.52
C MET A 42 8.57 -5.71 36.56
N GLY A 43 8.18 -4.71 37.37
CA GLY A 43 7.04 -4.78 38.28
C GLY A 43 5.68 -4.72 37.56
N GLY A 44 4.60 -5.08 38.25
CA GLY A 44 3.28 -5.22 37.61
C GLY A 44 2.70 -3.93 37.01
N LEU A 45 2.97 -2.73 37.57
CA LEU A 45 2.53 -1.46 36.97
C LEU A 45 3.39 -1.06 35.77
N ASP A 46 4.70 -1.27 35.87
CA ASP A 46 5.65 -0.98 34.81
C ASP A 46 5.41 -1.87 33.60
N THR A 47 5.14 -3.16 33.84
CA THR A 47 4.71 -4.10 32.80
C THR A 47 3.43 -3.63 32.10
N THR A 48 2.47 -3.05 32.84
CA THR A 48 1.24 -2.51 32.25
C THR A 48 1.55 -1.32 31.36
N ALA A 49 2.40 -0.39 31.81
CA ALA A 49 2.82 0.76 31.01
C ALA A 49 3.57 0.32 29.75
N TYR A 50 4.48 -0.65 29.87
CA TYR A 50 5.21 -1.22 28.74
C TYR A 50 4.27 -1.87 27.73
N ASN A 51 3.31 -2.69 28.15
CA ASN A 51 2.36 -3.33 27.25
C ASN A 51 1.49 -2.31 26.49
N LEU A 52 1.11 -1.20 27.11
CA LEU A 52 0.39 -0.12 26.44
C LEU A 52 1.28 0.56 25.38
N TYR A 53 2.54 0.79 25.70
CA TYR A 53 3.52 1.33 24.75
C TYR A 53 3.75 0.38 23.59
N ASP A 54 3.96 -0.91 23.88
CA ASP A 54 4.16 -1.94 22.86
C ASP A 54 2.98 -2.02 21.91
N TYR A 55 1.75 -2.06 22.44
CA TYR A 55 0.55 -2.02 21.60
C TYR A 55 0.47 -0.77 20.71
N MET A 56 0.91 0.38 21.20
CA MET A 56 0.87 1.65 20.48
C MET A 56 1.92 1.70 19.36
N THR A 57 3.07 1.07 19.57
CA THR A 57 4.21 1.07 18.64
C THR A 57 4.26 -0.15 17.73
N SER A 58 3.54 -1.22 18.07
CA SER A 58 3.48 -2.44 17.25
C SER A 58 2.64 -2.24 15.99
N PRO A 59 3.02 -2.91 14.88
CA PRO A 59 2.24 -2.83 13.65
C PRO A 59 0.83 -3.39 13.88
N PRO A 60 -0.20 -2.75 13.33
CA PRO A 60 -1.54 -3.30 13.36
C PRO A 60 -1.61 -4.54 12.45
N GLU A 61 -1.41 -5.73 13.01
CA GLU A 61 -1.44 -7.01 12.26
C GLU A 61 -2.66 -7.11 11.36
N SER A 62 -3.83 -6.71 11.86
CA SER A 62 -5.06 -6.69 11.07
C SER A 62 -4.99 -5.75 9.87
N ALA A 63 -4.31 -4.60 9.97
CA ALA A 63 -4.16 -3.67 8.86
C ALA A 63 -3.18 -4.23 7.82
N ILE A 64 -2.12 -4.91 8.25
CA ILE A 64 -1.16 -5.56 7.36
C ILE A 64 -1.86 -6.65 6.55
N ASP A 65 -2.67 -7.50 7.17
CA ASP A 65 -3.43 -8.54 6.46
C ASP A 65 -4.39 -7.95 5.42
N TYR A 66 -4.97 -6.77 5.67
CA TYR A 66 -5.83 -6.10 4.69
C TYR A 66 -5.07 -5.48 3.51
N LEU A 67 -3.75 -5.31 3.61
CA LEU A 67 -2.93 -4.83 2.48
C LEU A 67 -2.85 -5.87 1.36
N PHE A 68 -2.84 -7.16 1.73
CA PHE A 68 -2.83 -8.25 0.76
C PHE A 68 -4.19 -8.38 0.07
N LEU A 69 -4.17 -8.70 -1.22
CA LEU A 69 -5.37 -8.81 -2.04
C LEU A 69 -5.90 -10.25 -2.09
N ASP A 70 -5.03 -11.21 -2.36
CA ASP A 70 -5.35 -12.63 -2.53
C ASP A 70 -4.63 -13.54 -1.54
N LYS A 71 -3.59 -13.04 -0.89
CA LYS A 71 -2.79 -13.77 0.09
C LYS A 71 -2.92 -13.16 1.49
N LYS A 72 -2.35 -13.83 2.48
CA LYS A 72 -2.13 -13.33 3.83
C LYS A 72 -0.67 -12.93 4.00
N SER A 73 -0.37 -12.26 5.11
CA SER A 73 0.98 -11.87 5.49
C SER A 73 1.95 -13.05 5.60
N ASP A 74 1.47 -14.26 5.92
CA ASP A 74 2.25 -15.51 5.96
C ASP A 74 2.47 -16.16 4.58
N GLY A 75 2.00 -15.53 3.49
CA GLY A 75 2.07 -16.05 2.13
C GLY A 75 1.03 -17.11 1.80
N SER A 76 0.19 -17.54 2.74
CA SER A 76 -0.93 -18.47 2.50
C SER A 76 -2.07 -17.77 1.74
N ASP A 77 -2.95 -18.55 1.11
CA ASP A 77 -4.12 -17.99 0.43
C ASP A 77 -5.08 -17.35 1.43
N ALA A 78 -5.54 -16.13 1.11
CA ALA A 78 -6.54 -15.45 1.91
C ALA A 78 -7.90 -16.19 1.84
N THR A 79 -8.69 -16.08 2.91
CA THR A 79 -10.07 -16.59 2.91
C THR A 79 -10.92 -15.91 1.82
N PHE A 80 -10.64 -14.64 1.56
CA PHE A 80 -11.29 -13.86 0.51
C PHE A 80 -10.29 -13.55 -0.60
N VAL A 81 -10.38 -14.28 -1.73
CA VAL A 81 -9.50 -14.12 -2.89
C VAL A 81 -10.19 -13.21 -3.89
N GLY A 82 -9.73 -11.97 -3.99
CA GLY A 82 -10.35 -10.94 -4.82
C GLY A 82 -10.28 -11.25 -6.31
N SER A 83 -9.17 -11.82 -6.79
CA SER A 83 -9.01 -12.22 -8.18
C SER A 83 -10.01 -13.31 -8.57
N LYS A 84 -10.19 -14.34 -7.74
CA LYS A 84 -11.16 -15.42 -8.00
C LYS A 84 -12.60 -14.90 -8.07
N MET A 85 -12.95 -13.92 -7.25
CA MET A 85 -14.28 -13.30 -7.27
C MET A 85 -14.60 -12.68 -8.64
N ILE A 86 -13.59 -12.19 -9.36
CA ILE A 86 -13.74 -11.63 -10.70
C ILE A 86 -13.70 -12.74 -11.75
N THR A 87 -12.71 -13.65 -11.65
CA THR A 87 -12.37 -14.59 -12.74
C THR A 87 -13.18 -15.85 -12.76
N ASP A 88 -13.71 -16.34 -11.62
CA ASP A 88 -14.46 -17.59 -11.57
C ASP A 88 -15.86 -17.50 -12.18
N GLY A 89 -16.28 -16.30 -12.59
CA GLY A 89 -17.59 -16.08 -13.23
C GLY A 89 -18.80 -16.33 -12.32
N THR A 90 -18.54 -16.67 -11.05
CA THR A 90 -19.59 -16.95 -10.05
C THR A 90 -19.98 -15.67 -9.30
N GLY A 91 -21.28 -15.49 -9.05
CA GLY A 91 -21.77 -14.30 -8.39
C GLY A 91 -21.89 -13.06 -9.29
N ALA A 92 -22.36 -11.95 -8.72
CA ALA A 92 -22.65 -10.73 -9.48
C ALA A 92 -21.38 -10.10 -10.10
N VAL A 93 -20.27 -10.13 -9.40
CA VAL A 93 -19.01 -9.55 -9.85
C VAL A 93 -18.45 -10.29 -11.07
N GLY A 94 -18.41 -11.62 -11.02
CA GLY A 94 -17.98 -12.46 -12.14
C GLY A 94 -18.92 -12.36 -13.34
N ALA A 95 -20.23 -12.24 -13.12
CA ALA A 95 -21.20 -12.01 -14.19
C ALA A 95 -20.98 -10.66 -14.88
N ILE A 96 -20.72 -9.60 -14.11
CA ILE A 96 -20.37 -8.27 -14.66
C ILE A 96 -19.11 -8.37 -15.50
N PHE A 97 -18.03 -8.98 -14.97
CA PHE A 97 -16.78 -9.14 -15.68
C PHE A 97 -16.93 -9.87 -17.01
N THR A 98 -17.66 -11.01 -17.01
CA THR A 98 -17.96 -11.78 -18.22
C THR A 98 -18.75 -10.96 -19.24
N THR A 99 -19.76 -10.21 -18.79
CA THR A 99 -20.51 -9.30 -19.65
C THR A 99 -19.61 -8.21 -20.24
N MET A 100 -18.71 -7.62 -19.44
CA MET A 100 -17.78 -6.60 -19.91
C MET A 100 -16.77 -7.15 -20.92
N LYS A 101 -16.36 -8.43 -20.83
CA LYS A 101 -15.55 -9.09 -21.88
C LYS A 101 -16.30 -9.14 -23.23
N ILE A 102 -17.56 -9.51 -23.21
CA ILE A 102 -18.39 -9.56 -24.43
C ILE A 102 -18.53 -8.15 -25.03
N VAL A 103 -18.88 -7.16 -24.22
CA VAL A 103 -19.00 -5.76 -24.67
C VAL A 103 -17.67 -5.24 -25.23
N ALA A 104 -16.54 -5.60 -24.62
CA ALA A 104 -15.20 -5.22 -25.08
C ALA A 104 -14.90 -5.73 -26.50
N VAL A 105 -15.30 -6.98 -26.81
CA VAL A 105 -15.14 -7.55 -28.15
C VAL A 105 -16.00 -6.79 -29.16
N TYR A 106 -17.26 -6.45 -28.83
CA TYR A 106 -18.09 -5.63 -29.71
C TYR A 106 -17.51 -4.25 -29.96
N LEU A 107 -16.94 -3.61 -28.92
CA LEU A 107 -16.24 -2.33 -29.07
C LEU A 107 -15.02 -2.44 -29.99
N LEU A 108 -14.24 -3.52 -29.88
CA LEU A 108 -13.11 -3.76 -30.78
C LEU A 108 -13.57 -3.88 -32.24
N ILE A 109 -14.69 -4.56 -32.50
CA ILE A 109 -15.26 -4.66 -33.87
C ILE A 109 -15.65 -3.27 -34.39
N ILE A 110 -16.33 -2.46 -33.56
CA ILE A 110 -16.69 -1.10 -33.93
C ILE A 110 -15.44 -0.25 -34.25
N TYR A 111 -14.40 -0.34 -33.41
CA TYR A 111 -13.16 0.39 -33.65
C TYR A 111 -12.42 -0.11 -34.90
N LEU A 112 -12.42 -1.41 -35.18
CA LEU A 112 -11.89 -1.93 -36.41
C LEU A 112 -12.60 -1.34 -37.63
N LEU A 113 -13.93 -1.32 -37.64
CA LEU A 113 -14.72 -0.75 -38.75
C LEU A 113 -14.41 0.73 -38.97
N LEU A 114 -14.32 1.52 -37.85
CA LEU A 114 -13.96 2.93 -37.93
C LEU A 114 -12.54 3.16 -38.47
N GLU A 115 -11.59 2.31 -38.10
CA GLU A 115 -10.21 2.40 -38.61
C GLU A 115 -10.09 1.99 -40.07
N ILE A 116 -10.88 0.99 -40.53
CA ILE A 116 -11.00 0.64 -41.93
C ILE A 116 -11.55 1.81 -42.74
N ASP A 117 -12.62 2.45 -42.26
CA ASP A 117 -13.21 3.62 -42.90
C ASP A 117 -12.18 4.75 -43.04
N LYS A 118 -11.46 5.07 -41.96
CA LYS A 118 -10.36 6.04 -42.00
C LYS A 118 -9.25 5.67 -43.00
N LEU A 119 -8.88 4.38 -43.06
CA LEU A 119 -7.86 3.90 -44.01
C LEU A 119 -8.31 4.09 -45.45
N MET A 120 -9.59 3.81 -45.74
CA MET A 120 -10.16 3.99 -47.09
C MET A 120 -10.23 5.48 -47.45
N LEU A 121 -10.63 6.34 -46.55
CA LEU A 121 -10.65 7.78 -46.77
C LEU A 121 -9.24 8.36 -46.99
N ALA A 122 -8.26 7.92 -46.21
CA ALA A 122 -6.87 8.38 -46.33
C ALA A 122 -6.17 7.92 -47.64
N SER A 123 -6.60 6.81 -48.20
CA SER A 123 -6.06 6.27 -49.46
C SER A 123 -6.78 6.75 -50.73
N GLY A 124 -7.67 7.74 -50.60
CA GLY A 124 -8.41 8.30 -51.73
C GLY A 124 -9.35 7.28 -52.41
N GLY A 125 -9.78 6.26 -51.67
CA GLY A 125 -10.64 5.17 -52.17
C GLY A 125 -9.86 3.94 -52.70
N GLU A 126 -8.54 4.00 -52.77
CA GLU A 126 -7.74 2.83 -53.11
C GLU A 126 -7.57 1.89 -51.91
N PHE A 127 -7.67 0.57 -52.12
CA PHE A 127 -7.55 -0.39 -51.06
C PHE A 127 -6.09 -0.66 -50.69
N ASN A 128 -5.67 -0.13 -49.51
CA ASN A 128 -4.31 -0.36 -48.99
C ASN A 128 -4.23 -1.71 -48.26
N ILE A 129 -3.86 -2.75 -48.99
CA ILE A 129 -3.74 -4.14 -48.46
C ILE A 129 -2.81 -4.23 -47.26
N LYS A 130 -1.67 -3.55 -47.26
CA LYS A 130 -0.71 -3.58 -46.14
C LYS A 130 -1.31 -2.97 -44.88
N GLY A 131 -1.96 -1.80 -44.99
CA GLY A 131 -2.65 -1.16 -43.90
C GLY A 131 -3.77 -2.00 -43.30
N PHE A 132 -4.55 -2.65 -44.18
CA PHE A 132 -5.64 -3.53 -43.78
C PHE A 132 -5.13 -4.75 -42.98
N PHE A 133 -4.07 -5.43 -43.46
CA PHE A 133 -3.47 -6.54 -42.70
C PHE A 133 -2.93 -6.10 -41.34
N PHE A 134 -2.33 -4.93 -41.25
CA PHE A 134 -1.89 -4.38 -39.97
C PHE A 134 -3.05 -4.14 -38.99
N LEU A 135 -4.19 -3.60 -39.45
CA LEU A 135 -5.39 -3.41 -38.66
C LEU A 135 -5.99 -4.75 -38.19
N LEU A 136 -6.05 -5.76 -39.08
CA LEU A 136 -6.51 -7.10 -38.70
C LEU A 136 -5.62 -7.76 -37.67
N MET A 137 -4.31 -7.64 -37.79
CA MET A 137 -3.37 -8.14 -36.79
C MET A 137 -3.55 -7.45 -35.43
N LYS A 138 -3.67 -6.13 -35.45
CA LYS A 138 -3.95 -5.34 -34.25
C LYS A 138 -5.27 -5.73 -33.58
N PHE A 139 -6.32 -5.96 -34.39
CA PHE A 139 -7.61 -6.44 -33.91
C PHE A 139 -7.50 -7.84 -33.30
N GLY A 140 -6.80 -8.78 -33.98
CA GLY A 140 -6.58 -10.14 -33.48
C GLY A 140 -5.87 -10.15 -32.14
N ILE A 141 -4.85 -9.31 -31.94
CA ILE A 141 -4.15 -9.13 -30.67
C ILE A 141 -5.13 -8.59 -29.61
N GLY A 142 -5.93 -7.58 -29.95
CA GLY A 142 -6.93 -7.01 -29.03
C GLY A 142 -7.96 -8.06 -28.57
N CYS A 143 -8.48 -8.87 -29.49
CA CYS A 143 -9.40 -9.96 -29.17
C CYS A 143 -8.75 -11.03 -28.30
N TYR A 144 -7.50 -11.41 -28.59
CA TYR A 144 -6.74 -12.37 -27.79
C TYR A 144 -6.55 -11.87 -26.34
N ILE A 145 -6.16 -10.61 -26.17
CA ILE A 145 -5.99 -10.01 -24.86
C ILE A 145 -7.34 -9.96 -24.12
N CYS A 146 -8.42 -9.51 -24.75
CA CYS A 146 -9.76 -9.49 -24.15
C CYS A 146 -10.27 -10.88 -23.76
N SER A 147 -9.95 -11.91 -24.54
CA SER A 147 -10.32 -13.30 -24.23
C SER A 147 -9.58 -13.85 -23.01
N ASN A 148 -8.32 -13.44 -22.83
CA ASN A 148 -7.46 -13.89 -21.72
C ASN A 148 -7.36 -12.84 -20.59
N MET A 149 -8.39 -12.04 -20.40
CA MET A 149 -8.37 -10.93 -19.44
C MET A 149 -8.24 -11.39 -18.00
N GLU A 150 -8.67 -12.62 -17.67
CA GLU A 150 -8.49 -13.22 -16.35
C GLU A 150 -7.00 -13.23 -15.93
N VAL A 151 -6.11 -13.49 -16.87
CA VAL A 151 -4.65 -13.51 -16.61
C VAL A 151 -4.16 -12.13 -16.20
N ILE A 152 -4.62 -11.08 -16.88
CA ILE A 152 -4.20 -9.70 -16.60
C ILE A 152 -4.77 -9.24 -15.24
N VAL A 153 -6.03 -9.59 -14.95
CA VAL A 153 -6.62 -9.31 -13.64
C VAL A 153 -5.81 -9.99 -12.54
N LYS A 154 -5.57 -11.29 -12.67
CA LYS A 154 -4.78 -12.07 -11.71
C LYS A 154 -3.39 -11.49 -11.49
N TRP A 155 -2.75 -11.11 -12.58
CA TRP A 155 -1.41 -10.52 -12.54
C TRP A 155 -1.35 -9.21 -11.74
N GLY A 156 -2.39 -8.37 -11.81
CA GLY A 156 -2.49 -7.15 -11.00
C GLY A 156 -2.59 -7.43 -9.50
N PHE A 157 -3.31 -8.50 -9.11
CA PHE A 157 -3.42 -8.93 -7.72
C PHE A 157 -2.11 -9.58 -7.22
N GLU A 158 -1.55 -10.50 -8.01
CA GLU A 158 -0.29 -11.19 -7.71
C GLU A 158 0.90 -10.23 -7.61
N LEU A 159 0.94 -9.19 -8.46
CA LEU A 159 1.99 -8.18 -8.41
C LEU A 159 2.01 -7.47 -7.05
N ASN A 160 0.85 -7.06 -6.56
CA ASN A 160 0.75 -6.43 -5.23
C ASN A 160 1.24 -7.36 -4.13
N ASP A 161 0.71 -8.60 -4.13
CA ASP A 161 0.98 -9.54 -3.05
C ASP A 161 2.45 -10.00 -3.06
N SER A 162 3.04 -10.18 -4.25
CA SER A 162 4.47 -10.51 -4.37
C SER A 162 5.38 -9.39 -3.86
N LEU A 163 5.06 -8.14 -4.20
CA LEU A 163 5.83 -7.00 -3.71
C LEU A 163 5.69 -6.82 -2.20
N LEU A 164 4.49 -7.02 -1.65
CA LEU A 164 4.26 -6.93 -0.21
C LEU A 164 4.97 -8.07 0.54
N ILE A 165 4.93 -9.29 0.02
CA ILE A 165 5.64 -10.43 0.61
C ILE A 165 7.13 -10.12 0.69
N GLU A 166 7.74 -9.60 -0.37
CA GLU A 166 9.17 -9.29 -0.39
C GLU A 166 9.54 -8.18 0.62
N VAL A 167 8.68 -7.20 0.81
CA VAL A 167 8.94 -6.07 1.71
C VAL A 167 8.51 -6.37 3.15
N ALA A 168 7.40 -7.10 3.36
CA ALA A 168 6.86 -7.39 4.69
C ALA A 168 7.43 -8.66 5.35
N LEU A 169 7.99 -9.59 4.57
CA LEU A 169 8.70 -10.79 5.10
C LEU A 169 10.17 -10.52 5.45
N THR A 170 10.70 -9.30 5.21
CA THR A 170 11.88 -8.89 5.98
C THR A 170 11.48 -9.01 7.46
N PRO A 171 12.20 -9.85 8.23
CA PRO A 171 11.78 -10.14 9.60
C PRO A 171 11.46 -8.83 10.32
N ASN A 172 10.30 -8.79 10.97
CA ASN A 172 9.91 -7.71 11.88
C ASN A 172 10.79 -7.75 13.15
N GLU A 173 12.09 -7.96 12.99
CA GLU A 173 13.05 -7.72 14.04
C GLU A 173 13.00 -6.22 14.33
N LEU A 174 12.76 -5.90 15.58
CA LEU A 174 12.80 -4.52 16.03
C LEU A 174 14.14 -3.92 15.61
N THR A 175 14.11 -2.75 14.99
CA THR A 175 15.36 -2.06 14.67
C THR A 175 16.13 -1.77 15.96
N PRO A 176 17.46 -1.72 15.92
CA PRO A 176 18.26 -1.37 17.12
C PRO A 176 17.78 -0.08 17.77
N ALA A 177 17.31 0.89 16.98
CA ALA A 177 16.72 2.12 17.49
C ALA A 177 15.40 1.87 18.27
N GLN A 178 14.55 0.97 17.79
CA GLN A 178 13.30 0.61 18.47
C GLN A 178 13.57 -0.17 19.76
N ILE A 179 14.56 -1.06 19.76
CA ILE A 179 15.00 -1.79 20.94
C ILE A 179 15.53 -0.81 21.99
N GLN A 180 16.42 0.12 21.57
CA GLN A 180 16.94 1.15 22.47
C GLN A 180 15.84 2.02 23.04
N ALA A 181 14.82 2.34 22.25
CA ALA A 181 13.65 3.08 22.68
C ALA A 181 12.90 2.40 23.82
N ARG A 182 12.69 1.10 23.66
CA ARG A 182 11.99 0.29 24.66
C ARG A 182 12.80 0.13 25.94
N LEU A 183 14.12 -0.07 25.80
CA LEU A 183 15.03 -0.12 26.96
C LEU A 183 15.04 1.20 27.75
N ASN A 184 15.13 2.34 27.05
CA ASN A 184 15.08 3.65 27.69
C ASN A 184 13.74 3.89 28.41
N LEU A 185 12.61 3.42 27.83
CA LEU A 185 11.31 3.49 28.51
C LEU A 185 11.30 2.67 29.79
N ILE A 186 11.83 1.44 29.77
CA ILE A 186 11.90 0.56 30.93
C ILE A 186 12.74 1.22 32.04
N GLU A 187 13.93 1.73 31.68
CA GLU A 187 14.81 2.45 32.61
C GLU A 187 14.11 3.67 33.23
N THR A 188 13.39 4.44 32.40
CA THR A 188 12.63 5.61 32.87
C THR A 188 11.50 5.22 33.82
N LEU A 189 10.79 4.12 33.55
CA LEU A 189 9.71 3.63 34.41
C LEU A 189 10.24 3.15 35.77
N ASP A 190 11.40 2.49 35.80
CA ASP A 190 12.04 1.97 37.01
C ASP A 190 12.49 3.13 37.93
N GLU A 191 12.83 4.28 37.37
CA GLU A 191 13.22 5.49 38.12
C GLU A 191 12.02 6.30 38.66
N MET A 192 10.80 6.08 38.13
CA MET A 192 9.60 6.85 38.47
C MET A 192 8.95 6.42 39.78
N ASN A 193 8.36 7.39 40.49
CA ASN A 193 7.49 7.11 41.63
C ASN A 193 6.14 6.54 41.18
N ILE A 194 5.46 5.77 42.04
CA ILE A 194 4.16 5.12 41.74
C ILE A 194 3.13 6.11 41.16
N PHE A 195 3.08 7.36 41.63
CA PHE A 195 2.16 8.38 41.13
C PHE A 195 2.54 8.86 39.72
N GLU A 196 3.82 8.91 39.38
CA GLU A 196 4.33 9.26 38.06
C GLU A 196 4.07 8.14 37.08
N VAL A 197 4.28 6.87 37.47
CA VAL A 197 3.92 5.69 36.68
C VAL A 197 2.42 5.66 36.38
N MET A 198 1.55 5.97 37.36
CA MET A 198 0.11 6.07 37.09
C MET A 198 -0.24 7.18 36.13
N GLY A 199 0.42 8.34 36.20
CA GLY A 199 0.28 9.43 35.24
C GLY A 199 0.69 9.01 33.84
N SER A 200 1.79 8.27 33.73
CA SER A 200 2.30 7.71 32.47
C SER A 200 1.33 6.68 31.87
N ILE A 201 0.76 5.81 32.69
CA ILE A 201 -0.26 4.83 32.24
C ILE A 201 -1.49 5.54 31.66
N ILE A 202 -1.98 6.62 32.30
CA ILE A 202 -3.12 7.38 31.77
C ILE A 202 -2.78 8.01 30.41
N THR A 203 -1.57 8.55 30.27
CA THR A 203 -1.11 9.15 29.03
C THR A 203 -0.97 8.11 27.90
N LEU A 204 -0.36 6.96 28.21
CA LEU A 204 -0.24 5.84 27.29
C LEU A 204 -1.60 5.27 26.89
N LEU A 205 -2.55 5.18 27.82
CA LEU A 205 -3.92 4.76 27.53
C LEU A 205 -4.61 5.68 26.50
N LEU A 206 -4.42 6.99 26.62
CA LEU A 206 -4.92 7.95 25.63
C LEU A 206 -4.20 7.75 24.28
N GLY A 207 -2.90 7.47 24.29
CA GLY A 207 -2.12 7.13 23.11
C GLY A 207 -2.63 5.86 22.42
N VAL A 208 -2.94 4.82 23.17
CA VAL A 208 -3.54 3.57 22.68
C VAL A 208 -4.89 3.83 22.00
N ILE A 209 -5.73 4.70 22.57
CA ILE A 209 -7.00 5.09 21.92
C ILE A 209 -6.72 5.80 20.59
N GLY A 210 -5.76 6.72 20.57
CA GLY A 210 -5.32 7.39 19.33
C GLY A 210 -4.80 6.40 18.28
N ALA A 211 -3.95 5.45 18.70
CA ALA A 211 -3.42 4.38 17.86
C ALA A 211 -4.54 3.47 17.31
N ALA A 212 -5.49 3.07 18.15
CA ALA A 212 -6.62 2.24 17.74
C ALA A 212 -7.47 2.94 16.68
N ILE A 213 -7.74 4.23 16.81
CA ILE A 213 -8.46 5.01 15.79
C ILE A 213 -7.63 5.15 14.52
N GLY A 214 -6.32 5.42 14.62
CA GLY A 214 -5.40 5.50 13.49
C GLY A 214 -5.35 4.18 12.71
N ASN A 215 -5.23 3.06 13.42
CA ASN A 215 -5.22 1.71 12.84
C ASN A 215 -6.55 1.37 12.15
N LEU A 216 -7.67 1.78 12.73
CA LEU A 216 -8.98 1.61 12.12
C LEU A 216 -9.11 2.42 10.82
N LEU A 217 -8.60 3.65 10.78
CA LEU A 217 -8.59 4.47 9.57
C LEU A 217 -7.71 3.85 8.47
N ILE A 218 -6.53 3.33 8.81
CA ILE A 218 -5.65 2.63 7.86
C ILE A 218 -6.34 1.38 7.35
N SER A 219 -6.91 0.55 8.23
CA SER A 219 -7.64 -0.67 7.85
C SER A 219 -8.79 -0.35 6.90
N PHE A 220 -9.53 0.72 7.16
CA PHE A 220 -10.59 1.19 6.27
C PHE A 220 -10.05 1.57 4.88
N GLN A 221 -8.91 2.26 4.81
CA GLN A 221 -8.27 2.61 3.54
C GLN A 221 -7.82 1.35 2.78
N CYS A 222 -7.27 0.36 3.47
CA CYS A 222 -6.84 -0.91 2.87
C CYS A 222 -8.04 -1.68 2.29
N VAL A 223 -9.14 -1.81 3.05
CA VAL A 223 -10.38 -2.45 2.58
C VAL A 223 -10.99 -1.69 1.41
N SER A 224 -11.06 -0.36 1.49
CA SER A 224 -11.56 0.49 0.40
C SER A 224 -10.76 0.29 -0.89
N ARG A 225 -9.42 0.20 -0.78
CA ARG A 225 -8.54 -0.12 -1.90
C ARG A 225 -8.84 -1.50 -2.50
N LYS A 226 -9.05 -2.52 -1.66
CA LYS A 226 -9.40 -3.88 -2.12
C LYS A 226 -10.69 -3.87 -2.93
N ILE A 227 -11.72 -3.17 -2.46
CA ILE A 227 -12.98 -2.99 -3.18
C ILE A 227 -12.75 -2.23 -4.50
N GLU A 228 -11.95 -1.17 -4.48
CA GLU A 228 -11.61 -0.40 -5.68
C GLU A 228 -10.86 -1.26 -6.72
N MET A 229 -9.94 -2.10 -6.29
CA MET A 229 -9.19 -3.00 -7.17
C MET A 229 -10.10 -4.02 -7.85
N ILE A 230 -11.03 -4.62 -7.09
CA ILE A 230 -12.06 -5.53 -7.62
C ILE A 230 -12.95 -4.79 -8.62
N GLY A 231 -13.47 -3.62 -8.25
CA GLY A 231 -14.31 -2.83 -9.14
C GLY A 231 -13.61 -2.44 -10.44
N ARG A 232 -12.36 -2.01 -10.37
CA ARG A 232 -11.55 -1.71 -11.56
C ARG A 232 -11.26 -2.94 -12.40
N GLY A 233 -10.99 -4.09 -11.76
CA GLY A 233 -10.79 -5.37 -12.45
C GLY A 233 -11.99 -5.78 -13.29
N CYS A 234 -13.22 -5.55 -12.80
CA CYS A 234 -14.44 -5.88 -13.54
C CYS A 234 -14.57 -5.12 -14.87
N PHE A 235 -14.14 -3.86 -14.94
CA PHE A 235 -14.24 -3.01 -16.13
C PHE A 235 -12.96 -3.00 -16.96
N LEU A 236 -11.94 -3.74 -16.56
CA LEU A 236 -10.65 -3.81 -17.27
C LEU A 236 -10.78 -4.24 -18.74
N PRO A 237 -11.68 -5.17 -19.13
CA PRO A 237 -11.85 -5.55 -20.52
C PRO A 237 -12.22 -4.36 -21.43
N LEU A 238 -13.09 -3.46 -20.96
CA LEU A 238 -13.49 -2.26 -21.72
C LEU A 238 -12.31 -1.30 -21.90
N ALA A 239 -11.49 -1.15 -20.87
CA ALA A 239 -10.30 -0.30 -20.94
C ALA A 239 -9.30 -0.85 -21.97
N VAL A 240 -9.08 -2.17 -21.97
CA VAL A 240 -8.19 -2.80 -22.95
C VAL A 240 -8.73 -2.65 -24.36
N ALA A 241 -10.03 -2.81 -24.59
CA ALA A 241 -10.62 -2.56 -25.91
C ALA A 241 -10.38 -1.10 -26.37
N ASP A 242 -10.48 -0.13 -25.48
CA ASP A 242 -10.26 1.28 -25.82
C ASP A 242 -8.79 1.60 -26.11
N THR A 243 -7.81 0.82 -25.59
CA THR A 243 -6.38 0.99 -25.93
C THR A 243 -6.10 0.78 -27.43
N TYR A 244 -7.02 0.13 -28.15
CA TYR A 244 -6.96 -0.02 -29.60
C TYR A 244 -6.82 1.33 -30.32
N LYS A 245 -7.38 2.42 -29.77
CA LYS A 245 -7.27 3.77 -30.31
C LYS A 245 -5.87 4.39 -30.21
N GLY A 246 -5.00 3.85 -29.35
CA GLY A 246 -3.64 4.33 -29.14
C GLY A 246 -3.33 4.65 -27.67
N MET A 247 -2.10 5.12 -27.43
CA MET A 247 -1.59 5.38 -26.07
C MET A 247 -2.25 6.57 -25.35
N ASP A 248 -2.87 7.48 -26.10
CA ASP A 248 -3.60 8.64 -25.54
C ASP A 248 -5.05 8.32 -25.17
N SER A 249 -5.47 7.06 -25.36
CA SER A 249 -6.83 6.61 -25.07
C SER A 249 -7.16 6.65 -23.59
N ILE A 250 -8.46 6.75 -23.29
CA ILE A 250 -8.99 6.65 -21.91
C ILE A 250 -8.65 5.27 -21.33
N GLY A 251 -8.67 4.22 -22.15
CA GLY A 251 -8.32 2.88 -21.75
C GLY A 251 -6.89 2.77 -21.19
N TRP A 252 -5.94 3.44 -21.82
CA TRP A 252 -4.56 3.47 -21.32
C TRP A 252 -4.42 4.16 -19.97
N ARG A 253 -5.15 5.28 -19.78
CA ARG A 253 -5.22 5.96 -18.48
C ARG A 253 -5.86 5.08 -17.41
N TYR A 254 -6.88 4.31 -17.80
CA TYR A 254 -7.52 3.36 -16.88
C TYR A 254 -6.59 2.24 -16.43
N LEU A 255 -5.80 1.68 -17.37
CA LEU A 255 -4.78 0.67 -17.05
C LEU A 255 -3.73 1.21 -16.09
N LYS A 256 -3.27 2.44 -16.30
CA LYS A 256 -2.36 3.11 -15.35
C LYS A 256 -2.97 3.22 -13.96
N LYS A 257 -4.23 3.63 -13.87
CA LYS A 257 -4.95 3.72 -12.58
C LYS A 257 -5.16 2.37 -11.92
N TYR A 258 -5.35 1.31 -12.70
CA TYR A 258 -5.42 -0.05 -12.20
C TYR A 258 -4.07 -0.48 -11.59
N ALA A 259 -2.98 -0.25 -12.30
CA ALA A 259 -1.63 -0.52 -11.80
C ALA A 259 -1.29 0.35 -10.57
N ALA A 260 -1.68 1.64 -10.56
CA ALA A 260 -1.53 2.51 -9.41
C ALA A 260 -2.24 1.95 -8.18
N CYS A 261 -3.47 1.47 -8.36
CA CYS A 261 -4.25 0.86 -7.28
C CYS A 261 -3.57 -0.41 -6.74
N ALA A 262 -2.97 -1.23 -7.61
CA ALA A 262 -2.17 -2.38 -7.19
C ALA A 262 -0.95 -1.96 -6.35
N LEU A 263 -0.22 -0.93 -6.75
CA LEU A 263 0.97 -0.44 -6.06
C LEU A 263 0.67 0.31 -4.75
N CYS A 264 -0.55 0.81 -4.56
CA CYS A 264 -0.93 1.52 -3.32
C CYS A 264 -0.74 0.66 -2.06
N GLY A 265 -0.76 -0.69 -2.16
CA GLY A 265 -0.49 -1.56 -1.01
C GLY A 265 0.90 -1.37 -0.42
N VAL A 266 1.89 -1.35 -1.30
CA VAL A 266 3.29 -1.12 -0.89
C VAL A 266 3.45 0.30 -0.30
N GLY A 267 2.77 1.30 -0.88
CA GLY A 267 2.77 2.66 -0.35
C GLY A 267 2.14 2.75 1.05
N PHE A 268 1.05 2.03 1.30
CA PHE A 268 0.42 1.99 2.63
C PHE A 268 1.32 1.27 3.65
N TYR A 269 1.98 0.20 3.25
CA TYR A 269 2.96 -0.47 4.11
C TYR A 269 4.11 0.48 4.50
N ALA A 270 4.65 1.23 3.54
CA ALA A 270 5.67 2.24 3.81
C ALA A 270 5.18 3.31 4.81
N VAL A 271 3.93 3.78 4.68
CA VAL A 271 3.33 4.74 5.64
C VAL A 271 3.22 4.12 7.03
N ILE A 272 2.80 2.85 7.14
CA ILE A 272 2.71 2.14 8.42
C ILE A 272 4.11 2.05 9.05
N SER A 273 5.12 1.61 8.31
CA SER A 273 6.49 1.44 8.81
C SER A 273 7.10 2.76 9.29
N ILE A 274 7.01 3.82 8.47
CA ILE A 274 7.49 5.17 8.85
C ILE A 274 6.73 5.68 10.07
N GLY A 275 5.43 5.43 10.12
CA GLY A 275 4.59 5.85 11.23
C GLY A 275 4.99 5.22 12.55
N GLN A 276 5.34 3.94 12.54
CA GLN A 276 5.83 3.24 13.73
C GLN A 276 7.15 3.81 14.25
N GLU A 277 8.09 4.11 13.35
CA GLU A 277 9.34 4.75 13.74
C GLU A 277 9.12 6.14 14.32
N LEU A 278 8.19 6.91 13.73
CA LEU A 278 7.82 8.23 14.26
C LEU A 278 7.16 8.13 15.64
N VAL A 279 6.24 7.20 15.84
CA VAL A 279 5.61 6.99 17.16
C VAL A 279 6.67 6.58 18.18
N ALA A 280 7.52 5.61 17.86
CA ALA A 280 8.58 5.14 18.73
C ALA A 280 9.55 6.29 19.12
N SER A 281 9.99 7.10 18.14
CA SER A 281 10.95 8.19 18.41
C SER A 281 10.36 9.34 19.24
N GLN A 282 9.08 9.65 19.09
CA GLN A 282 8.45 10.79 19.76
C GLN A 282 7.91 10.46 21.15
N VAL A 283 7.56 9.21 21.39
CA VAL A 283 7.18 8.76 22.73
C VAL A 283 8.39 8.66 23.68
N MET A 284 9.61 8.62 23.12
CA MET A 284 10.84 8.67 23.93
C MET A 284 11.08 9.98 24.67
N GLU A 285 10.53 11.11 24.18
CA GLU A 285 10.57 12.39 24.93
C GLU A 285 9.42 12.47 25.95
N PHE A 286 9.22 11.39 26.72
CA PHE A 286 8.12 11.27 27.68
C PHE A 286 8.42 12.10 28.94
N ASP A 287 8.05 13.36 28.90
CA ASP A 287 8.23 14.33 29.99
C ASP A 287 6.97 14.48 30.89
N GLY A 288 6.03 13.52 30.80
CA GLY A 288 4.78 13.49 31.57
C GLY A 288 3.84 14.68 31.32
N GLY A 289 4.18 15.58 30.41
CA GLY A 289 3.46 16.80 30.13
C GLY A 289 2.34 16.66 29.09
N LEU A 290 1.47 17.67 29.01
CA LEU A 290 0.39 17.78 28.01
C LEU A 290 0.91 17.62 26.55
N LYS A 291 2.16 17.98 26.29
CA LYS A 291 2.80 17.83 24.98
C LYS A 291 2.94 16.36 24.59
N SER A 292 3.37 15.49 25.51
CA SER A 292 3.51 14.05 25.28
C SER A 292 2.17 13.39 25.00
N VAL A 293 1.10 13.77 25.74
CA VAL A 293 -0.27 13.29 25.49
C VAL A 293 -0.74 13.66 24.08
N PHE A 294 -0.51 14.92 23.71
CA PHE A 294 -0.94 15.41 22.39
C PHE A 294 -0.21 14.67 21.25
N THR A 295 1.08 14.47 21.40
CA THR A 295 1.90 13.76 20.40
C THR A 295 1.50 12.29 20.28
N ALA A 296 1.28 11.62 21.42
CA ALA A 296 0.85 10.21 21.45
C ALA A 296 -0.51 9.97 20.77
N ILE A 297 -1.38 10.98 20.69
CA ILE A 297 -2.67 10.89 20.01
C ILE A 297 -2.55 11.32 18.54
N VAL A 298 -1.88 12.45 18.26
CA VAL A 298 -1.87 13.09 16.95
C VAL A 298 -1.07 12.29 15.92
N VAL A 299 0.05 11.69 16.33
CA VAL A 299 0.90 10.95 15.38
C VAL A 299 0.17 9.74 14.82
N PRO A 300 -0.40 8.82 15.61
CA PRO A 300 -1.16 7.70 15.05
C PRO A 300 -2.38 8.13 14.22
N LEU A 301 -3.09 9.18 14.63
CA LEU A 301 -4.22 9.71 13.84
C LEU A 301 -3.77 10.25 12.49
N SER A 302 -2.60 10.88 12.42
CA SER A 302 -2.07 11.44 11.16
C SER A 302 -1.73 10.37 10.14
N LEU A 303 -1.45 9.12 10.57
CA LEU A 303 -1.16 8.00 9.68
C LEU A 303 -2.34 7.66 8.75
N GLY A 304 -3.57 7.75 9.26
CA GLY A 304 -4.77 7.56 8.42
C GLY A 304 -4.87 8.60 7.30
N GLY A 305 -4.49 9.86 7.58
CA GLY A 305 -4.38 10.93 6.59
C GLY A 305 -3.23 10.70 5.61
N ALA A 306 -2.07 10.26 6.10
CA ALA A 306 -0.90 9.97 5.30
C ALA A 306 -1.14 8.84 4.28
N ALA A 307 -1.91 7.82 4.64
CA ALA A 307 -2.31 6.76 3.72
C ALA A 307 -3.11 7.31 2.51
N SER A 308 -4.04 8.23 2.76
CA SER A 308 -4.79 8.91 1.67
C SER A 308 -3.87 9.75 0.79
N ALA A 309 -2.91 10.47 1.37
CA ALA A 309 -1.93 11.26 0.63
C ALA A 309 -1.01 10.37 -0.21
N MET A 310 -0.59 9.21 0.30
CA MET A 310 0.23 8.25 -0.44
C MET A 310 -0.46 7.74 -1.70
N LYS A 311 -1.78 7.50 -1.65
CA LYS A 311 -2.56 7.15 -2.84
C LYS A 311 -2.46 8.22 -3.93
N GLN A 312 -2.51 9.49 -3.56
CA GLN A 312 -2.36 10.60 -4.49
C GLN A 312 -0.94 10.66 -5.06
N VAL A 313 0.08 10.50 -4.22
CA VAL A 313 1.49 10.48 -4.65
C VAL A 313 1.73 9.39 -5.71
N ILE A 314 1.19 8.19 -5.51
CA ILE A 314 1.34 7.08 -6.45
C ILE A 314 0.59 7.38 -7.77
N ASN A 315 -0.61 7.94 -7.71
CA ASN A 315 -1.34 8.35 -8.90
C ASN A 315 -0.58 9.40 -9.70
N ASP A 316 -0.03 10.41 -9.03
CA ASP A 316 0.74 11.48 -9.66
C ASP A 316 2.05 10.93 -10.27
N ALA A 317 2.73 10.01 -9.59
CA ALA A 317 3.96 9.36 -10.07
C ALA A 317 3.72 8.55 -11.36
N LEU A 318 2.56 7.92 -11.50
CA LEU A 318 2.18 7.17 -12.71
C LEU A 318 1.51 8.03 -13.78
N GLY A 319 1.28 9.31 -13.50
CA GLY A 319 0.64 10.24 -14.41
C GLY A 319 -0.83 9.87 -14.68
N CYS A 320 -1.56 9.56 -13.62
CA CYS A 320 -2.95 9.11 -13.67
C CYS A 320 -3.93 10.20 -13.25
#